data_5227607f3862a0c25982a3e54d29e0dc
#
_entry.id   5227607f3862a0c25982a3e54d29e0dc
#
_cell.length_a   1.000
_cell.length_b   1.000
_cell.length_c   1.000
_cell.angle_alpha   90.00
_cell.angle_beta   90.00
_cell.angle_gamma   90.00
#
_symmetry.space_group_name_H-M   'P 1'
#
loop_
_entity.id
_entity.type
_entity.pdbx_description
1 polymer ?
#
loop_
_entity_poly.entity_id
_entity_poly.type
_entity_poly.pdbx_seq_one_letter_code
_entity_poly.pdbx_strand_id
1 'polypeptide(L)'
;MSHPRLSLAAACAAALLAAPALAEDLTLVFKTTGQGSSGTSTQYYSSEKMRTTDGDSDTIIEYAPGRIVSIDHKKKEYSEITLAEMEAAMKEAAAKMEQANAQMQQQMANMPPEMRQKMEQVMGGIASSVTVTKGGTRQVAGYSCQDYTMAMGQMMTTKVCATTALQAPAPNVDYKKFASFAGAGAAMASNPMFKGMGKMVDEMKKIEGLTISESTSVKVMGRSTDSSKEATEIKKGPIPASAFDVAGLTKGYKKVAHPVTKMGK
;
A
#
# COMPACT_ATOMS: atom_id res chain seq x y z
N MET A 1 17.88 -75.87 -29.20
CA MET A 1 17.08 -74.76 -29.80
C MET A 1 16.50 -73.99 -28.66
N SER A 2 17.19 -72.91 -28.29
CA SER A 2 16.83 -72.08 -27.08
C SER A 2 16.24 -70.77 -27.56
N HIS A 3 15.03 -70.46 -27.19
CA HIS A 3 14.39 -69.17 -27.49
C HIS A 3 14.66 -68.17 -26.33
N PRO A 4 15.14 -66.96 -26.62
CA PRO A 4 15.27 -65.92 -25.61
C PRO A 4 13.92 -65.24 -25.37
N ARG A 5 13.50 -65.14 -24.11
CA ARG A 5 12.37 -64.35 -23.67
C ARG A 5 12.77 -62.89 -23.57
N LEU A 6 12.21 -62.01 -24.41
CA LEU A 6 12.29 -60.56 -24.26
C LEU A 6 11.37 -60.16 -23.12
N SER A 7 11.97 -59.58 -22.06
CA SER A 7 11.24 -58.93 -20.99
C SER A 7 11.05 -57.44 -21.39
N LEU A 8 9.82 -57.04 -21.67
CA LEU A 8 9.44 -55.64 -21.91
C LEU A 8 9.30 -54.95 -20.55
N ALA A 9 10.29 -54.16 -20.14
CA ALA A 9 10.19 -53.29 -18.99
C ALA A 9 9.42 -52.04 -19.39
N ALA A 10 8.17 -51.90 -18.93
CA ALA A 10 7.35 -50.71 -19.09
C ALA A 10 7.84 -49.63 -18.09
N ALA A 11 8.57 -48.64 -18.58
CA ALA A 11 8.92 -47.46 -17.82
C ALA A 11 7.72 -46.53 -17.72
N CYS A 12 6.98 -46.57 -16.61
CA CYS A 12 6.00 -45.53 -16.28
C CYS A 12 6.73 -44.22 -15.93
N ALA A 13 6.85 -43.33 -16.90
CA ALA A 13 7.22 -41.96 -16.67
C ALA A 13 6.07 -41.21 -15.99
N ALA A 14 6.09 -41.09 -14.67
CA ALA A 14 5.20 -40.25 -13.91
C ALA A 14 5.60 -38.78 -14.20
N ALA A 15 4.94 -38.14 -15.17
CA ALA A 15 4.99 -36.71 -15.37
C ALA A 15 4.31 -36.06 -14.16
N LEU A 16 5.10 -35.65 -13.17
CA LEU A 16 4.70 -34.74 -12.11
C LEU A 16 4.32 -33.41 -12.79
N LEU A 17 3.05 -33.22 -13.08
CA LEU A 17 2.47 -31.93 -13.42
C LEU A 17 2.69 -31.03 -12.18
N ALA A 18 3.75 -30.26 -12.16
CA ALA A 18 3.93 -29.18 -11.22
C ALA A 18 2.81 -28.17 -11.49
N ALA A 19 1.69 -28.30 -10.77
CA ALA A 19 0.69 -27.25 -10.71
C ALA A 19 1.43 -25.96 -10.28
N PRO A 20 1.18 -24.80 -10.91
CA PRO A 20 1.74 -23.55 -10.44
C PRO A 20 1.34 -23.41 -8.98
N ALA A 21 2.32 -23.33 -8.09
CA ALA A 21 2.06 -23.09 -6.69
C ALA A 21 1.37 -21.72 -6.59
N LEU A 22 0.06 -21.73 -6.39
CA LEU A 22 -0.67 -20.51 -6.04
C LEU A 22 0.00 -19.95 -4.78
N ALA A 23 0.29 -18.66 -4.77
CA ALA A 23 0.85 -18.03 -3.58
C ALA A 23 -0.10 -18.28 -2.41
N GLU A 24 0.46 -18.79 -1.32
CA GLU A 24 -0.31 -19.09 -0.10
C GLU A 24 -0.74 -17.79 0.57
N ASP A 25 -1.86 -17.84 1.29
CA ASP A 25 -2.26 -16.75 2.16
C ASP A 25 -1.15 -16.42 3.16
N LEU A 26 -1.01 -15.14 3.50
CA LEU A 26 0.02 -14.66 4.41
C LEU A 26 -0.60 -13.93 5.59
N THR A 27 -0.08 -14.22 6.79
CA THR A 27 -0.32 -13.43 7.99
C THR A 27 1.01 -12.87 8.48
N LEU A 28 1.09 -11.55 8.58
CA LEU A 28 2.26 -10.83 9.09
C LEU A 28 1.89 -10.11 10.39
N VAL A 29 2.62 -10.37 11.45
CA VAL A 29 2.48 -9.65 12.73
C VAL A 29 3.64 -8.68 12.86
N PHE A 30 3.32 -7.40 13.08
CA PHE A 30 4.29 -6.33 13.20
C PHE A 30 4.31 -5.76 14.61
N LYS A 31 5.49 -5.50 15.14
CA LYS A 31 5.68 -4.55 16.21
C LYS A 31 5.71 -3.15 15.61
N THR A 32 4.90 -2.25 16.14
CA THR A 32 4.81 -0.86 15.71
C THR A 32 5.29 0.07 16.81
N THR A 33 5.97 1.16 16.44
CA THR A 33 6.34 2.23 17.35
C THR A 33 6.11 3.56 16.66
N GLY A 34 5.70 4.59 17.40
CA GLY A 34 5.53 5.94 16.86
C GLY A 34 4.84 6.86 17.87
N GLN A 35 5.19 8.15 17.82
CA GLN A 35 4.59 9.20 18.66
C GLN A 35 4.52 8.87 20.18
N GLY A 36 5.56 8.16 20.70
CA GLY A 36 5.61 7.77 22.10
C GLY A 36 4.75 6.55 22.47
N SER A 37 4.12 5.89 21.52
CA SER A 37 3.36 4.65 21.71
C SER A 37 4.03 3.46 21.01
N SER A 38 3.77 2.27 21.54
CA SER A 38 4.13 1.01 20.89
C SER A 38 2.92 0.10 20.87
N GLY A 39 2.80 -0.71 19.82
CA GLY A 39 1.67 -1.62 19.65
C GLY A 39 2.04 -2.80 18.76
N THR A 40 1.03 -3.57 18.45
CA THR A 40 1.12 -4.68 17.49
C THR A 40 0.08 -4.45 16.41
N SER A 41 0.45 -4.66 15.16
CA SER A 41 -0.50 -4.72 14.05
C SER A 41 -0.37 -6.03 13.31
N THR A 42 -1.46 -6.51 12.74
CA THR A 42 -1.48 -7.74 11.94
C THR A 42 -2.01 -7.42 10.55
N GLN A 43 -1.34 -7.96 9.55
CA GLN A 43 -1.76 -7.89 8.15
C GLN A 43 -2.06 -9.28 7.64
N TYR A 44 -3.22 -9.43 7.03
CA TYR A 44 -3.70 -10.66 6.41
C TYR A 44 -3.80 -10.44 4.90
N TYR A 45 -3.23 -11.33 4.11
CA TYR A 45 -3.24 -11.28 2.65
C TYR A 45 -3.81 -12.57 2.09
N SER A 46 -4.92 -12.48 1.38
CA SER A 46 -5.47 -13.54 0.55
C SER A 46 -5.64 -13.05 -0.89
N SER A 47 -5.96 -13.95 -1.82
CA SER A 47 -6.27 -13.56 -3.20
C SER A 47 -7.54 -12.71 -3.33
N GLU A 48 -8.46 -12.80 -2.37
CA GLU A 48 -9.76 -12.12 -2.40
C GLU A 48 -9.79 -10.85 -1.55
N LYS A 49 -9.04 -10.84 -0.44
CA LYS A 49 -9.14 -9.81 0.60
C LYS A 49 -7.79 -9.52 1.24
N MET A 50 -7.66 -8.30 1.71
CA MET A 50 -6.60 -7.90 2.63
C MET A 50 -7.22 -7.29 3.87
N ARG A 51 -6.66 -7.55 5.05
CA ARG A 51 -7.01 -6.85 6.28
C ARG A 51 -5.76 -6.38 6.99
N THR A 52 -5.83 -5.18 7.53
CA THR A 52 -4.87 -4.66 8.51
C THR A 52 -5.61 -4.34 9.78
N THR A 53 -5.08 -4.77 10.92
CA THR A 53 -5.63 -4.48 12.25
C THR A 53 -4.52 -4.10 13.22
N ASP A 54 -4.78 -3.14 14.10
CA ASP A 54 -3.92 -2.78 15.24
C ASP A 54 -4.63 -2.99 16.58
N GLY A 55 -5.80 -3.65 16.56
CA GLY A 55 -6.64 -3.90 17.72
C GLY A 55 -7.62 -2.76 18.00
N ASP A 56 -7.31 -1.54 17.67
CA ASP A 56 -8.16 -0.36 17.82
C ASP A 56 -8.93 -0.04 16.54
N SER A 57 -8.36 -0.40 15.41
CA SER A 57 -8.93 -0.16 14.09
C SER A 57 -8.67 -1.31 13.13
N ASP A 58 -9.57 -1.49 12.15
CA ASP A 58 -9.40 -2.39 11.03
C ASP A 58 -9.59 -1.66 9.72
N THR A 59 -8.82 -2.08 8.73
CA THR A 59 -9.08 -1.77 7.33
C THR A 59 -9.16 -3.09 6.58
N ILE A 60 -10.30 -3.34 5.91
CA ILE A 60 -10.52 -4.53 5.10
C ILE A 60 -10.72 -4.07 3.67
N ILE A 61 -9.95 -4.64 2.74
CA ILE A 61 -10.08 -4.42 1.30
C ILE A 61 -10.59 -5.71 0.69
N GLU A 62 -11.75 -5.65 0.04
CA GLU A 62 -12.31 -6.75 -0.74
C GLU A 62 -12.11 -6.46 -2.22
N TYR A 63 -11.28 -7.25 -2.89
CA TYR A 63 -10.79 -6.94 -4.22
C TYR A 63 -11.85 -7.07 -5.32
N ALA A 64 -12.61 -8.18 -5.35
CA ALA A 64 -13.58 -8.42 -6.41
C ALA A 64 -14.74 -7.43 -6.41
N PRO A 65 -15.42 -7.13 -5.27
CA PRO A 65 -16.44 -6.08 -5.23
C PRO A 65 -15.83 -4.67 -5.28
N GLY A 66 -14.50 -4.55 -5.05
CA GLY A 66 -13.83 -3.25 -4.99
C GLY A 66 -14.36 -2.40 -3.83
N ARG A 67 -14.38 -2.97 -2.62
CA ARG A 67 -14.89 -2.32 -1.41
C ARG A 67 -13.81 -2.19 -0.37
N ILE A 68 -13.77 -1.06 0.30
CA ILE A 68 -12.92 -0.81 1.47
C ILE A 68 -13.83 -0.58 2.67
N VAL A 69 -13.57 -1.29 3.76
CA VAL A 69 -14.25 -1.15 5.05
C VAL A 69 -13.24 -0.66 6.07
N SER A 70 -13.55 0.44 6.74
CA SER A 70 -12.76 0.98 7.85
C SER A 70 -13.58 0.89 9.13
N ILE A 71 -13.01 0.31 10.18
CA ILE A 71 -13.66 0.06 11.46
C ILE A 71 -12.86 0.77 12.55
N ASP A 72 -13.54 1.52 13.40
CA ASP A 72 -13.00 2.13 14.63
C ASP A 72 -13.64 1.43 15.84
N HIS A 73 -12.91 0.54 16.47
CA HIS A 73 -13.40 -0.25 17.60
C HIS A 73 -13.60 0.58 18.86
N LYS A 74 -12.82 1.66 19.02
CA LYS A 74 -12.96 2.58 20.17
C LYS A 74 -14.26 3.36 20.09
N LYS A 75 -14.62 3.86 18.89
CA LYS A 75 -15.87 4.59 18.68
C LYS A 75 -17.06 3.70 18.41
N LYS A 76 -16.83 2.40 18.15
CA LYS A 76 -17.83 1.46 17.64
C LYS A 76 -18.52 2.00 16.39
N GLU A 77 -17.72 2.47 15.46
CA GLU A 77 -18.16 3.01 14.18
C GLU A 77 -17.46 2.29 13.05
N TYR A 78 -18.13 2.17 11.92
CA TYR A 78 -17.52 1.70 10.69
C TYR A 78 -18.00 2.48 9.49
N SER A 79 -17.20 2.51 8.45
CA SER A 79 -17.54 3.12 7.18
C SER A 79 -17.13 2.21 6.03
N GLU A 80 -17.83 2.33 4.92
CA GLU A 80 -17.56 1.58 3.71
C GLU A 80 -17.49 2.56 2.54
N ILE A 81 -16.62 2.26 1.58
CA ILE A 81 -16.55 2.98 0.30
C ILE A 81 -16.23 1.98 -0.80
N THR A 82 -16.91 2.11 -1.92
CA THR A 82 -16.60 1.36 -3.14
C THR A 82 -15.53 2.08 -3.97
N LEU A 83 -14.85 1.35 -4.86
CA LEU A 83 -13.90 1.96 -5.80
C LEU A 83 -14.59 3.02 -6.67
N ALA A 84 -15.85 2.81 -7.07
CA ALA A 84 -16.61 3.78 -7.86
C ALA A 84 -16.90 5.07 -7.07
N GLU A 85 -17.30 4.96 -5.82
CA GLU A 85 -17.51 6.13 -4.94
C GLU A 85 -16.20 6.86 -4.67
N MET A 86 -15.11 6.11 -4.47
CA MET A 86 -13.77 6.69 -4.28
C MET A 86 -13.32 7.43 -5.55
N GLU A 87 -13.51 6.84 -6.73
CA GLU A 87 -13.20 7.47 -8.01
C GLU A 87 -13.99 8.79 -8.20
N ALA A 88 -15.31 8.77 -7.89
CA ALA A 88 -16.15 9.96 -7.97
C ALA A 88 -15.67 11.06 -7.01
N ALA A 89 -15.34 10.68 -5.75
CA ALA A 89 -14.82 11.63 -4.77
C ALA A 89 -13.46 12.21 -5.17
N MET A 90 -12.57 11.39 -5.76
CA MET A 90 -11.29 11.85 -6.29
C MET A 90 -11.46 12.82 -7.46
N LYS A 91 -12.37 12.54 -8.39
CA LYS A 91 -12.68 13.48 -9.50
C LYS A 91 -13.21 14.82 -8.99
N GLU A 92 -14.09 14.79 -8.00
CA GLU A 92 -14.61 16.02 -7.38
C GLU A 92 -13.49 16.79 -6.66
N ALA A 93 -12.65 16.09 -5.89
CA ALA A 93 -11.50 16.69 -5.22
C ALA A 93 -10.50 17.30 -6.23
N ALA A 94 -10.24 16.60 -7.34
CA ALA A 94 -9.37 17.10 -8.41
C ALA A 94 -9.91 18.37 -9.04
N ALA A 95 -11.23 18.45 -9.34
CA ALA A 95 -11.86 19.64 -9.89
C ALA A 95 -11.78 20.85 -8.92
N LYS A 96 -12.04 20.64 -7.63
CA LYS A 96 -11.90 21.69 -6.61
C LYS A 96 -10.44 22.15 -6.47
N MET A 97 -9.50 21.22 -6.54
CA MET A 97 -8.08 21.52 -6.49
C MET A 97 -7.61 22.31 -7.71
N GLU A 98 -8.15 22.01 -8.90
CA GLU A 98 -7.86 22.79 -10.11
C GLU A 98 -8.34 24.24 -9.97
N GLN A 99 -9.54 24.45 -9.42
CA GLN A 99 -10.07 25.79 -9.12
C GLN A 99 -9.19 26.52 -8.09
N ALA A 100 -8.83 25.85 -7.00
CA ALA A 100 -7.94 26.42 -5.98
C ALA A 100 -6.55 26.75 -6.55
N ASN A 101 -6.04 25.92 -7.45
CA ASN A 101 -4.75 26.14 -8.11
C ASN A 101 -4.80 27.34 -9.06
N ALA A 102 -5.91 27.51 -9.81
CA ALA A 102 -6.11 28.69 -10.65
C ALA A 102 -6.15 29.99 -9.82
N GLN A 103 -6.84 29.97 -8.66
CA GLN A 103 -6.85 31.10 -7.73
C GLN A 103 -5.47 31.39 -7.15
N MET A 104 -4.73 30.33 -6.77
CA MET A 104 -3.36 30.48 -6.26
C MET A 104 -2.40 31.03 -7.31
N GLN A 105 -2.53 30.61 -8.59
CA GLN A 105 -1.73 31.16 -9.69
C GLN A 105 -2.02 32.64 -9.91
N GLN A 106 -3.30 33.07 -9.82
CA GLN A 106 -3.66 34.49 -9.88
C GLN A 106 -3.05 35.28 -8.70
N GLN A 107 -3.07 34.74 -7.49
CA GLN A 107 -2.43 35.37 -6.33
C GLN A 107 -0.91 35.44 -6.51
N MET A 108 -0.28 34.38 -7.00
CA MET A 108 1.15 34.35 -7.29
C MET A 108 1.53 35.37 -8.39
N ALA A 109 0.68 35.57 -9.41
CA ALA A 109 0.92 36.57 -10.44
C ALA A 109 0.98 37.99 -9.88
N ASN A 110 0.26 38.26 -8.80
CA ASN A 110 0.24 39.55 -8.11
C ASN A 110 1.31 39.69 -7.02
N MET A 111 2.11 38.65 -6.76
CA MET A 111 3.21 38.71 -5.79
C MET A 111 4.47 39.39 -6.36
N PRO A 112 5.28 40.03 -5.51
CA PRO A 112 6.62 40.53 -5.89
C PRO A 112 7.45 39.35 -6.46
N PRO A 113 8.29 39.61 -7.50
CA PRO A 113 9.07 38.56 -8.18
C PRO A 113 9.96 37.75 -7.23
N GLU A 114 10.56 38.38 -6.23
CA GLU A 114 11.42 37.69 -5.25
C GLU A 114 10.65 36.69 -4.37
N MET A 115 9.43 37.03 -3.98
CA MET A 115 8.58 36.17 -3.15
C MET A 115 8.04 35.00 -3.95
N ARG A 116 7.71 35.23 -5.24
CA ARG A 116 7.32 34.19 -6.20
C ARG A 116 8.44 33.17 -6.39
N GLN A 117 9.67 33.63 -6.63
CA GLN A 117 10.83 32.78 -6.86
C GLN A 117 11.16 31.91 -5.63
N LYS A 118 11.04 32.46 -4.40
CA LYS A 118 11.19 31.69 -3.17
C LYS A 118 10.12 30.60 -3.03
N MET A 119 8.88 30.92 -3.34
CA MET A 119 7.76 29.97 -3.28
C MET A 119 7.90 28.86 -4.33
N GLU A 120 8.29 29.19 -5.55
CA GLU A 120 8.59 28.22 -6.62
C GLU A 120 9.74 27.28 -6.26
N GLN A 121 10.80 27.82 -5.63
CA GLN A 121 11.92 27.00 -5.12
C GLN A 121 11.46 26.02 -4.04
N VAL A 122 10.63 26.44 -3.10
CA VAL A 122 10.12 25.58 -2.04
C VAL A 122 9.19 24.51 -2.62
N MET A 123 8.23 24.91 -3.47
CA MET A 123 7.26 23.97 -4.05
C MET A 123 7.90 23.04 -5.10
N GLY A 124 8.77 23.56 -5.95
CA GLY A 124 9.47 22.77 -6.97
C GLY A 124 10.50 21.83 -6.36
N GLY A 125 11.15 22.22 -5.27
CA GLY A 125 12.12 21.39 -4.56
C GLY A 125 11.50 20.15 -3.91
N ILE A 126 10.28 20.22 -3.41
CA ILE A 126 9.58 19.11 -2.77
C ILE A 126 9.20 18.04 -3.82
N ALA A 127 8.67 18.46 -4.96
CA ALA A 127 8.17 17.55 -5.98
C ALA A 127 9.27 16.82 -6.78
N SER A 128 10.47 17.42 -6.88
CA SER A 128 11.56 16.92 -7.73
C SER A 128 12.55 16.00 -7.01
N SER A 129 12.44 15.84 -5.69
CA SER A 129 13.49 15.24 -4.86
C SER A 129 13.18 13.87 -4.28
N VAL A 130 12.24 13.12 -4.88
CA VAL A 130 12.00 11.72 -4.48
C VAL A 130 13.09 10.84 -5.06
N THR A 131 13.76 10.09 -4.19
CA THR A 131 14.80 9.12 -4.57
C THR A 131 14.64 7.85 -3.77
N VAL A 132 14.88 6.70 -4.41
CA VAL A 132 15.00 5.40 -3.76
C VAL A 132 16.42 4.88 -3.96
N THR A 133 17.10 4.60 -2.84
CA THR A 133 18.47 4.06 -2.84
C THR A 133 18.45 2.66 -2.24
N LYS A 134 19.09 1.71 -2.93
CA LYS A 134 19.29 0.35 -2.45
C LYS A 134 20.41 0.34 -1.41
N GLY A 135 20.16 -0.32 -0.27
CA GLY A 135 21.12 -0.47 0.83
C GLY A 135 21.69 -1.88 0.95
N GLY A 136 22.01 -2.30 2.16
CA GLY A 136 22.45 -3.65 2.47
C GLY A 136 21.31 -4.65 2.57
N THR A 137 21.65 -5.86 3.03
CA THR A 137 20.68 -6.92 3.36
C THR A 137 20.70 -7.19 4.85
N ARG A 138 19.57 -7.57 5.42
CA ARG A 138 19.45 -8.00 6.82
C ARG A 138 18.38 -9.07 6.98
N GLN A 139 18.27 -9.60 8.18
CA GLN A 139 17.27 -10.61 8.53
C GLN A 139 16.13 -9.96 9.35
N VAL A 140 14.89 -10.26 8.99
CA VAL A 140 13.67 -9.85 9.71
C VAL A 140 12.72 -11.04 9.76
N ALA A 141 12.27 -11.43 10.94
CA ALA A 141 11.36 -12.56 11.15
C ALA A 141 11.78 -13.85 10.43
N GLY A 142 13.10 -14.12 10.35
CA GLY A 142 13.65 -15.32 9.70
C GLY A 142 13.82 -15.20 8.17
N TYR A 143 13.47 -14.08 7.57
CA TYR A 143 13.62 -13.84 6.13
C TYR A 143 14.72 -12.83 5.83
N SER A 144 15.54 -13.13 4.83
CA SER A 144 16.48 -12.16 4.29
C SER A 144 15.71 -11.11 3.50
N CYS A 145 15.99 -9.84 3.75
CA CYS A 145 15.38 -8.72 3.04
C CYS A 145 16.42 -7.70 2.62
N GLN A 146 16.13 -6.98 1.55
CA GLN A 146 16.94 -5.92 0.98
C GLN A 146 16.47 -4.58 1.54
N ASP A 147 17.39 -3.82 2.11
CA ASP A 147 17.09 -2.47 2.57
C ASP A 147 17.00 -1.47 1.39
N TYR A 148 16.04 -0.56 1.48
CA TYR A 148 15.91 0.60 0.61
C TYR A 148 15.67 1.83 1.47
N THR A 149 16.20 2.96 1.03
CA THR A 149 15.93 4.27 1.64
C THR A 149 15.22 5.12 0.59
N MET A 150 14.00 5.51 0.89
CA MET A 150 13.24 6.49 0.12
C MET A 150 13.34 7.84 0.82
N ALA A 151 13.81 8.85 0.11
CA ALA A 151 13.88 10.22 0.62
C ALA A 151 12.98 11.13 -0.21
N MET A 152 12.26 12.02 0.44
CA MET A 152 11.49 13.09 -0.17
C MET A 152 12.04 14.43 0.34
N GLY A 153 13.04 14.93 -0.36
CA GLY A 153 13.81 16.09 0.10
C GLY A 153 14.42 15.86 1.47
N GLN A 154 14.36 16.90 2.30
CA GLN A 154 14.77 16.85 3.71
C GLN A 154 13.59 16.61 4.66
N MET A 155 12.36 16.54 4.11
CA MET A 155 11.13 16.49 4.92
C MET A 155 10.78 15.09 5.38
N MET A 156 11.04 14.07 4.54
CA MET A 156 10.65 12.69 4.87
C MET A 156 11.72 11.72 4.40
N THR A 157 12.05 10.78 5.27
CA THR A 157 12.89 9.63 4.94
C THR A 157 12.18 8.37 5.41
N THR A 158 11.95 7.43 4.50
CA THR A 158 11.41 6.12 4.81
C THR A 158 12.45 5.06 4.47
N LYS A 159 12.80 4.23 5.43
CA LYS A 159 13.63 3.04 5.24
C LYS A 159 12.71 1.83 5.23
N VAL A 160 12.81 0.99 4.22
CA VAL A 160 12.07 -0.26 4.13
C VAL A 160 13.02 -1.42 3.95
N CYS A 161 12.67 -2.59 4.51
CA CYS A 161 13.32 -3.85 4.18
C CYS A 161 12.29 -4.74 3.48
N ALA A 162 12.55 -5.08 2.22
CA ALA A 162 11.66 -5.88 1.38
C ALA A 162 12.29 -7.23 1.02
N THR A 163 11.48 -8.28 1.01
CA THR A 163 11.93 -9.64 0.70
C THR A 163 11.22 -10.20 -0.52
N THR A 164 11.97 -10.81 -1.43
CA THR A 164 11.44 -11.55 -2.57
C THR A 164 11.14 -13.02 -2.25
N ALA A 165 11.53 -13.49 -1.06
CA ALA A 165 11.24 -14.85 -0.59
C ALA A 165 9.76 -15.05 -0.18
N LEU A 166 9.00 -13.97 -0.08
CA LEU A 166 7.58 -13.95 0.20
C LEU A 166 6.84 -13.31 -0.97
N GLN A 167 5.79 -13.97 -1.40
CA GLN A 167 4.84 -13.42 -2.37
C GLN A 167 3.47 -13.35 -1.71
N ALA A 168 2.92 -12.14 -1.58
CA ALA A 168 1.51 -12.02 -1.25
C ALA A 168 0.68 -12.60 -2.40
N PRO A 169 -0.46 -13.28 -2.11
CA PRO A 169 -1.36 -13.74 -3.14
C PRO A 169 -1.72 -12.60 -4.09
N ALA A 170 -1.69 -12.88 -5.41
CA ALA A 170 -2.11 -11.88 -6.38
C ALA A 170 -3.58 -11.53 -6.15
N PRO A 171 -3.93 -10.23 -6.01
CA PRO A 171 -5.30 -9.83 -5.81
C PRO A 171 -6.19 -10.26 -6.99
N ASN A 172 -7.31 -10.90 -6.69
CA ASN A 172 -8.34 -11.19 -7.70
C ASN A 172 -9.14 -9.91 -7.98
N VAL A 173 -8.57 -9.00 -8.74
CA VAL A 173 -9.17 -7.70 -9.07
C VAL A 173 -9.73 -7.70 -10.48
N ASP A 174 -10.84 -6.98 -10.67
CA ASP A 174 -11.27 -6.55 -11.99
C ASP A 174 -10.34 -5.43 -12.48
N TYR A 175 -9.35 -5.78 -13.27
CA TYR A 175 -8.35 -4.83 -13.79
C TYR A 175 -8.97 -3.67 -14.57
N LYS A 176 -10.16 -3.82 -15.17
CA LYS A 176 -10.85 -2.73 -15.87
C LYS A 176 -11.34 -1.68 -14.89
N LYS A 177 -11.94 -2.11 -13.77
CA LYS A 177 -12.36 -1.20 -12.70
C LYS A 177 -11.18 -0.54 -12.01
N PHE A 178 -10.10 -1.29 -11.80
CA PHE A 178 -8.87 -0.75 -11.23
C PHE A 178 -8.16 0.23 -12.17
N ALA A 179 -8.21 0.00 -13.49
CA ALA A 179 -7.64 0.90 -14.49
C ALA A 179 -8.34 2.26 -14.53
N SER A 180 -9.68 2.31 -14.33
CA SER A 180 -10.41 3.58 -14.23
C SER A 180 -10.01 4.39 -12.99
N PHE A 181 -9.83 3.70 -11.86
CA PHE A 181 -9.29 4.30 -10.63
C PHE A 181 -7.86 4.82 -10.81
N ALA A 182 -6.99 4.02 -11.45
CA ALA A 182 -5.62 4.44 -11.78
C ALA A 182 -5.62 5.63 -12.76
N GLY A 183 -6.57 5.68 -13.70
CA GLY A 183 -6.76 6.80 -14.62
C GLY A 183 -7.13 8.10 -13.90
N ALA A 184 -7.99 8.03 -12.87
CA ALA A 184 -8.31 9.18 -12.03
C ALA A 184 -7.09 9.68 -11.25
N GLY A 185 -6.25 8.77 -10.75
CA GLY A 185 -4.97 9.09 -10.14
C GLY A 185 -3.97 9.72 -11.13
N ALA A 186 -3.93 9.25 -12.37
CA ALA A 186 -3.09 9.82 -13.43
C ALA A 186 -3.54 11.25 -13.81
N ALA A 187 -4.85 11.52 -13.83
CA ALA A 187 -5.38 12.87 -14.04
C ALA A 187 -4.95 13.83 -12.92
N MET A 188 -4.91 13.37 -11.66
CA MET A 188 -4.34 14.16 -10.57
C MET A 188 -2.82 14.37 -10.75
N ALA A 189 -2.08 13.36 -11.20
CA ALA A 189 -0.64 13.46 -11.42
C ALA A 189 -0.26 14.42 -12.58
N SER A 190 -1.17 14.71 -13.51
CA SER A 190 -0.97 15.70 -14.58
C SER A 190 -0.97 17.15 -14.07
N ASN A 191 -1.52 17.40 -12.87
CA ASN A 191 -1.47 18.70 -12.22
C ASN A 191 -0.03 19.04 -11.84
N PRO A 192 0.48 20.26 -12.11
CA PRO A 192 1.84 20.69 -11.78
C PRO A 192 2.22 20.47 -10.31
N MET A 193 1.25 20.58 -9.39
CA MET A 193 1.45 20.33 -7.95
C MET A 193 1.74 18.86 -7.66
N PHE A 194 1.31 17.93 -8.53
CA PHE A 194 1.51 16.48 -8.39
C PHE A 194 2.49 15.89 -9.40
N LYS A 195 3.20 16.72 -10.18
CA LYS A 195 4.24 16.23 -11.12
C LYS A 195 5.27 15.30 -10.45
N GLY A 196 5.51 15.49 -9.14
CA GLY A 196 6.36 14.61 -8.35
C GLY A 196 5.78 13.23 -8.06
N MET A 197 4.45 13.04 -8.13
CA MET A 197 3.84 11.73 -7.84
C MET A 197 4.18 10.68 -8.88
N GLY A 198 4.22 11.04 -10.17
CA GLY A 198 4.65 10.12 -11.21
C GLY A 198 6.07 9.60 -10.96
N LYS A 199 7.00 10.52 -10.64
CA LYS A 199 8.37 10.17 -10.27
C LYS A 199 8.42 9.30 -9.01
N MET A 200 7.59 9.61 -8.01
CA MET A 200 7.50 8.79 -6.78
C MET A 200 7.06 7.36 -7.09
N VAL A 201 6.06 7.18 -7.95
CA VAL A 201 5.61 5.84 -8.38
C VAL A 201 6.73 5.08 -9.10
N ASP A 202 7.48 5.75 -9.99
CA ASP A 202 8.59 5.12 -10.69
C ASP A 202 9.76 4.78 -9.74
N GLU A 203 10.04 5.63 -8.78
CA GLU A 203 11.03 5.34 -7.74
C GLU A 203 10.59 4.17 -6.84
N MET A 204 9.30 4.10 -6.46
CA MET A 204 8.77 2.99 -5.65
C MET A 204 8.85 1.64 -6.37
N LYS A 205 8.79 1.60 -7.71
CA LYS A 205 8.98 0.35 -8.50
C LYS A 205 10.36 -0.27 -8.31
N LYS A 206 11.35 0.49 -7.82
CA LYS A 206 12.69 -0.03 -7.50
C LYS A 206 12.71 -0.90 -6.24
N ILE A 207 11.66 -0.83 -5.40
CA ILE A 207 11.53 -1.64 -4.19
C ILE A 207 10.91 -2.97 -4.61
N GLU A 208 11.72 -4.02 -4.61
CA GLU A 208 11.33 -5.36 -5.05
C GLU A 208 10.91 -6.22 -3.86
N GLY A 209 9.76 -6.87 -3.98
CA GLY A 209 9.27 -7.84 -2.98
C GLY A 209 8.31 -7.24 -1.95
N LEU A 210 8.01 -8.05 -0.93
CA LEU A 210 7.10 -7.70 0.15
C LEU A 210 7.85 -6.96 1.26
N THR A 211 7.39 -5.76 1.63
CA THR A 211 7.95 -5.00 2.76
C THR A 211 7.62 -5.67 4.08
N ILE A 212 8.65 -6.05 4.82
CA ILE A 212 8.54 -6.69 6.15
C ILE A 212 9.09 -5.84 7.29
N SER A 213 9.70 -4.71 6.98
CA SER A 213 10.06 -3.68 7.96
C SER A 213 10.02 -2.31 7.29
N GLU A 214 9.55 -1.32 8.03
CA GLU A 214 9.47 0.08 7.60
C GLU A 214 9.78 1.00 8.76
N SER A 215 10.51 2.07 8.50
CA SER A 215 10.77 3.14 9.47
C SER A 215 10.71 4.47 8.74
N THR A 216 9.84 5.37 9.19
CA THR A 216 9.61 6.67 8.59
C THR A 216 9.97 7.77 9.59
N SER A 217 10.77 8.72 9.15
CA SER A 217 11.11 9.97 9.84
C SER A 217 10.55 11.14 9.05
N VAL A 218 9.70 11.93 9.69
CA VAL A 218 9.11 13.14 9.09
C VAL A 218 9.61 14.35 9.87
N LYS A 219 10.18 15.32 9.16
CA LYS A 219 10.68 16.59 9.74
C LYS A 219 9.81 17.74 9.25
N VAL A 220 9.10 18.38 10.18
CA VAL A 220 8.28 19.56 9.90
C VAL A 220 8.61 20.65 10.90
N MET A 221 8.97 21.83 10.41
CA MET A 221 9.26 23.02 11.22
C MET A 221 10.26 22.74 12.37
N GLY A 222 11.34 21.97 12.10
CA GLY A 222 12.36 21.64 13.09
C GLY A 222 11.97 20.53 14.09
N ARG A 223 10.78 19.97 14.00
CA ARG A 223 10.35 18.81 14.79
C ARG A 223 10.47 17.55 13.95
N SER A 224 11.00 16.48 14.56
CA SER A 224 11.02 15.15 13.95
C SER A 224 9.95 14.27 14.58
N THR A 225 9.23 13.54 13.74
CA THR A 225 8.31 12.48 14.17
C THR A 225 8.75 11.19 13.51
N ASP A 226 9.05 10.20 14.34
CA ASP A 226 9.52 8.90 13.89
C ASP A 226 8.45 7.85 14.15
N SER A 227 8.28 6.95 13.20
CA SER A 227 7.44 5.77 13.32
C SER A 227 8.12 4.57 12.69
N SER A 228 7.88 3.38 13.22
CA SER A 228 8.38 2.16 12.62
C SER A 228 7.40 1.01 12.77
N LYS A 229 7.48 0.07 11.84
CA LYS A 229 6.87 -1.26 11.94
C LYS A 229 7.87 -2.30 11.45
N GLU A 230 8.00 -3.40 12.19
CA GLU A 230 8.87 -4.50 11.84
C GLU A 230 8.16 -5.82 12.10
N ALA A 231 8.17 -6.73 11.12
CA ALA A 231 7.57 -8.03 11.25
C ALA A 231 8.28 -8.83 12.34
N THR A 232 7.51 -9.33 13.29
CA THR A 232 7.98 -10.23 14.35
C THR A 232 7.61 -11.68 14.07
N GLU A 233 6.54 -11.89 13.30
CA GLU A 233 6.05 -13.20 12.90
C GLU A 233 5.48 -13.16 11.49
N ILE A 234 5.76 -14.19 10.71
CA ILE A 234 5.24 -14.37 9.34
C ILE A 234 4.77 -15.80 9.20
N LYS A 235 3.48 -15.99 8.94
CA LYS A 235 2.85 -17.30 8.72
C LYS A 235 2.37 -17.41 7.29
N LYS A 236 2.62 -18.56 6.67
CA LYS A 236 2.03 -19.00 5.40
C LYS A 236 0.92 -19.99 5.68
N GLY A 237 -0.14 -19.93 4.91
CA GLY A 237 -1.26 -20.86 5.00
C GLY A 237 -2.61 -20.17 5.25
N PRO A 238 -3.69 -20.97 5.38
CA PRO A 238 -5.05 -20.45 5.38
C PRO A 238 -5.32 -19.49 6.52
N ILE A 239 -5.97 -18.37 6.19
CA ILE A 239 -6.43 -17.37 7.14
C ILE A 239 -7.83 -17.76 7.62
N PRO A 240 -8.11 -17.73 8.94
CA PRO A 240 -9.45 -18.00 9.44
C PRO A 240 -10.49 -17.08 8.81
N ALA A 241 -11.63 -17.63 8.37
CA ALA A 241 -12.71 -16.85 7.74
C ALA A 241 -13.21 -15.68 8.62
N SER A 242 -13.18 -15.85 9.95
CA SER A 242 -13.50 -14.79 10.92
C SER A 242 -12.60 -13.56 10.83
N ALA A 243 -11.39 -13.70 10.28
CA ALA A 243 -10.50 -12.56 10.06
C ALA A 243 -11.07 -11.54 9.06
N PHE A 244 -11.95 -11.97 8.16
CA PHE A 244 -12.57 -11.14 7.13
C PHE A 244 -14.09 -10.99 7.26
N ASP A 245 -14.66 -11.44 8.38
CA ASP A 245 -16.09 -11.34 8.65
C ASP A 245 -16.47 -9.92 9.09
N VAL A 246 -16.74 -9.06 8.10
CA VAL A 246 -17.16 -7.66 8.36
C VAL A 246 -18.39 -7.61 9.23
N ALA A 247 -19.40 -8.50 9.01
CA ALA A 247 -20.64 -8.49 9.78
C ALA A 247 -20.40 -8.82 11.25
N GLY A 248 -19.56 -9.82 11.53
CA GLY A 248 -19.15 -10.17 12.89
C GLY A 248 -18.34 -9.07 13.56
N LEU A 249 -17.36 -8.48 12.84
CA LEU A 249 -16.50 -7.42 13.35
C LEU A 249 -17.23 -6.11 13.64
N THR A 250 -18.32 -5.82 12.91
CA THR A 250 -19.11 -4.58 13.07
C THR A 250 -20.43 -4.77 13.79
N LYS A 251 -20.63 -5.93 14.40
CA LYS A 251 -21.88 -6.24 15.13
C LYS A 251 -22.13 -5.22 16.24
N GLY A 252 -23.25 -4.49 16.14
CA GLY A 252 -23.62 -3.45 17.10
C GLY A 252 -22.88 -2.11 16.90
N TYR A 253 -22.12 -1.95 15.79
CA TYR A 253 -21.45 -0.71 15.46
C TYR A 253 -22.34 0.18 14.59
N LYS A 254 -22.14 1.49 14.68
CA LYS A 254 -22.83 2.49 13.86
C LYS A 254 -22.12 2.65 12.52
N LYS A 255 -22.86 2.52 11.43
CA LYS A 255 -22.34 2.90 10.10
C LYS A 255 -22.30 4.41 9.95
N VAL A 256 -21.16 4.96 9.55
CA VAL A 256 -20.94 6.39 9.31
C VAL A 256 -20.47 6.62 7.88
N ALA A 257 -20.60 7.85 7.37
CA ALA A 257 -20.09 8.21 6.06
C ALA A 257 -18.54 8.10 6.05
N HIS A 258 -18.00 7.53 4.96
CA HIS A 258 -16.55 7.40 4.82
C HIS A 258 -15.89 8.78 4.71
N PRO A 259 -14.75 9.03 5.37
CA PRO A 259 -14.09 10.34 5.39
C PRO A 259 -13.83 10.92 3.98
N VAL A 260 -13.46 10.09 3.02
CA VAL A 260 -13.20 10.49 1.63
C VAL A 260 -14.42 11.15 0.98
N THR A 261 -15.65 10.69 1.30
CA THR A 261 -16.88 11.30 0.74
C THR A 261 -17.19 12.67 1.32
N LYS A 262 -16.49 13.10 2.36
CA LYS A 262 -16.62 14.43 2.98
C LYS A 262 -15.59 15.43 2.43
N MET A 263 -14.54 14.97 1.75
CA MET A 263 -13.50 15.84 1.19
C MET A 263 -14.01 16.69 0.02
N GLY A 264 -15.12 16.29 -0.60
CA GLY A 264 -15.76 17.00 -1.69
C GLY A 264 -16.87 17.98 -1.25
N LYS A 265 -17.21 18.03 0.02
CA LYS A 265 -18.23 18.94 0.58
C LYS A 265 -17.56 20.01 1.41
#